data_1ddf21336f935f0453538a416da90dd3
#
_entry.id   1ddf21336f935f0453538a416da90dd3
#
_cell.length_a   1.000
_cell.length_b   1.000
_cell.length_c   1.000
_cell.angle_alpha   90.00
_cell.angle_beta   90.00
_cell.angle_gamma   90.00
#
_symmetry.space_group_name_H-M   'P 1'
#
loop_
_entity.id
_entity.type
_entity.pdbx_description
1 polymer ?
#
loop_
_entity_poly.entity_id
_entity_poly.type
_entity_poly.pdbx_seq_one_letter_code
_entity_poly.pdbx_strand_id
1 'polypeptide(L)'
;AYVGAEVMAGDAIGAYGKAFGLPLDHTKFFTSFTLGAMLLGYVAGLVAIPRLVSQQVYLTWSALLGVLLVTGAFLTEGYVSVGFVAALGFANAMMWPAIFPLAIQGLGRHTELGSALLVMGIVGGAIIPRLFAGLKQDHDFQLVFLLLMVPCYLYILFFAVRGHRAGRG
;
A
#
# COMPACT_ATOMS: atom_id res chain seq x y z
N ALA A 1 0.24 6.08 -6.86
CA ALA A 1 1.10 5.02 -6.28
C ALA A 1 0.45 4.38 -5.05
N TYR A 2 0.15 5.15 -3.99
CA TYR A 2 -0.42 4.60 -2.76
C TYR A 2 -1.72 3.82 -2.99
N VAL A 3 -2.74 4.44 -3.59
CA VAL A 3 -4.04 3.77 -3.81
C VAL A 3 -3.88 2.54 -4.69
N GLY A 4 -2.95 2.58 -5.66
CA GLY A 4 -2.62 1.40 -6.46
C GLY A 4 -2.05 0.26 -5.61
N ALA A 5 -1.14 0.56 -4.68
CA ALA A 5 -0.56 -0.44 -3.78
C ALA A 5 -1.60 -0.99 -2.78
N GLU A 6 -2.45 -0.14 -2.24
CA GLU A 6 -3.51 -0.53 -1.29
C GLU A 6 -4.53 -1.47 -1.93
N VAL A 7 -5.11 -1.08 -3.07
CA VAL A 7 -6.10 -1.89 -3.79
C VAL A 7 -5.46 -3.18 -4.28
N MET A 8 -4.22 -3.10 -4.78
CA MET A 8 -3.48 -4.28 -5.23
C MET A 8 -3.26 -5.31 -4.11
N ALA A 9 -2.94 -4.87 -2.88
CA ALA A 9 -2.77 -5.77 -1.75
C ALA A 9 -4.08 -6.52 -1.41
N GLY A 10 -5.22 -5.83 -1.48
CA GLY A 10 -6.54 -6.43 -1.25
C GLY A 10 -6.97 -7.40 -2.36
N ASP A 11 -6.74 -7.04 -3.62
CA ASP A 11 -7.18 -7.83 -4.78
C ASP A 11 -6.25 -9.00 -5.08
N ALA A 12 -4.92 -8.81 -4.92
CA ALA A 12 -3.94 -9.83 -5.24
C ALA A 12 -3.98 -11.03 -4.29
N ILE A 13 -4.43 -10.85 -3.05
CA ILE A 13 -4.38 -11.91 -2.04
C ILE A 13 -5.21 -13.13 -2.44
N GLY A 14 -6.36 -12.93 -3.08
CA GLY A 14 -7.16 -14.02 -3.64
C GLY A 14 -6.45 -14.73 -4.80
N ALA A 15 -5.75 -13.97 -5.66
CA ALA A 15 -4.96 -14.51 -6.75
C ALA A 15 -3.75 -15.31 -6.25
N TYR A 16 -3.10 -14.87 -5.17
CA TYR A 16 -2.02 -15.59 -4.50
C TYR A 16 -2.50 -16.95 -3.97
N GLY A 17 -3.61 -16.97 -3.24
CA GLY A 17 -4.18 -18.22 -2.74
C GLY A 17 -4.50 -19.22 -3.86
N LYS A 18 -5.09 -18.74 -4.95
CA LYS A 18 -5.40 -19.56 -6.13
C LYS A 18 -4.14 -20.06 -6.85
N ALA A 19 -3.14 -19.22 -7.03
CA ALA A 19 -1.89 -19.56 -7.71
C ALA A 19 -1.08 -20.62 -6.95
N PHE A 20 -1.11 -20.57 -5.62
CA PHE A 20 -0.52 -21.61 -4.77
C PHE A 20 -1.39 -22.86 -4.59
N GLY A 21 -2.55 -22.96 -5.26
CA GLY A 21 -3.43 -24.11 -5.17
C GLY A 21 -4.07 -24.29 -3.78
N LEU A 22 -4.20 -23.23 -3.00
CA LEU A 22 -4.77 -23.30 -1.66
C LEU A 22 -6.29 -23.54 -1.71
N PRO A 23 -6.86 -24.30 -0.75
CA PRO A 23 -8.27 -24.62 -0.73
C PRO A 23 -9.17 -23.37 -0.73
N LEU A 24 -10.25 -23.39 -1.52
CA LEU A 24 -11.21 -22.27 -1.61
C LEU A 24 -11.81 -21.90 -0.25
N ASP A 25 -12.00 -22.88 0.62
CA ASP A 25 -12.53 -22.67 1.96
C ASP A 25 -11.63 -21.80 2.84
N HIS A 26 -10.34 -21.77 2.56
CA HIS A 26 -9.37 -20.89 3.22
C HIS A 26 -9.22 -19.56 2.49
N THR A 27 -9.13 -19.59 1.15
CA THR A 27 -8.86 -18.39 0.34
C THR A 27 -9.96 -17.34 0.42
N LYS A 28 -11.20 -17.74 0.66
CA LYS A 28 -12.34 -16.81 0.85
C LYS A 28 -12.16 -15.85 2.04
N PHE A 29 -11.33 -16.20 3.03
CA PHE A 29 -11.06 -15.37 4.20
C PHE A 29 -9.82 -14.48 4.03
N PHE A 30 -9.02 -14.64 3.00
CA PHE A 30 -7.74 -13.93 2.86
C PHE A 30 -7.93 -12.42 2.77
N THR A 31 -8.92 -11.93 2.02
CA THR A 31 -9.27 -10.51 1.99
C THR A 31 -9.69 -10.01 3.37
N SER A 32 -10.40 -10.82 4.15
CA SER A 32 -10.79 -10.47 5.52
C SER A 32 -9.56 -10.33 6.44
N PHE A 33 -8.51 -11.13 6.24
CA PHE A 33 -7.26 -10.98 6.99
C PHE A 33 -6.54 -9.68 6.62
N THR A 34 -6.53 -9.29 5.35
CA THR A 34 -5.97 -7.98 4.92
C THR A 34 -6.75 -6.83 5.55
N LEU A 35 -8.08 -6.89 5.53
CA LEU A 35 -8.93 -5.87 6.16
C LEU A 35 -8.77 -5.83 7.67
N GLY A 36 -8.62 -6.98 8.33
CA GLY A 36 -8.33 -7.08 9.76
C GLY A 36 -6.97 -6.45 10.10
N ALA A 37 -5.94 -6.76 9.32
CA ALA A 37 -4.63 -6.14 9.47
C ALA A 37 -4.70 -4.62 9.25
N MET A 38 -5.49 -4.15 8.28
CA MET A 38 -5.73 -2.73 8.04
C MET A 38 -6.43 -2.07 9.23
N LEU A 39 -7.45 -2.70 9.81
CA LEU A 39 -8.13 -2.19 11.00
C LEU A 39 -7.16 -2.04 12.18
N LEU A 40 -6.31 -3.03 12.43
CA LEU A 40 -5.25 -2.95 13.44
C LEU A 40 -4.27 -1.81 13.15
N GLY A 41 -3.90 -1.62 11.89
CA GLY A 41 -3.04 -0.52 11.44
C GLY A 41 -3.66 0.85 11.69
N TYR A 42 -4.97 1.00 11.46
CA TYR A 42 -5.70 2.24 11.79
C TYR A 42 -5.69 2.52 13.29
N VAL A 43 -5.99 1.53 14.12
CA VAL A 43 -5.97 1.68 15.59
C VAL A 43 -4.56 2.07 16.06
N ALA A 44 -3.54 1.36 15.58
CA ALA A 44 -2.14 1.65 15.91
C ALA A 44 -1.75 3.07 15.48
N GLY A 45 -2.11 3.49 14.26
CA GLY A 45 -1.79 4.81 13.74
C GLY A 45 -2.52 5.95 14.45
N LEU A 46 -3.80 5.76 14.81
CA LEU A 46 -4.58 6.75 15.59
C LEU A 46 -3.97 7.02 16.97
N VAL A 47 -3.34 6.01 17.57
CA VAL A 47 -2.64 6.15 18.85
C VAL A 47 -1.25 6.73 18.66
N ALA A 48 -0.50 6.23 17.65
CA ALA A 48 0.90 6.57 17.44
C ALA A 48 1.10 8.00 16.90
N ILE A 49 0.35 8.41 15.88
CA ILE A 49 0.56 9.70 15.21
C ILE A 49 0.40 10.90 16.15
N PRO A 50 -0.70 11.02 16.94
CA PRO A 50 -0.85 12.22 17.76
C PRO A 50 0.07 12.26 18.99
N ARG A 51 0.66 11.12 19.41
CA ARG A 51 1.35 11.01 20.71
C ARG A 51 2.82 10.66 20.63
N LEU A 52 3.20 9.83 19.66
CA LEU A 52 4.53 9.21 19.61
C LEU A 52 5.35 9.67 18.42
N VAL A 53 4.74 9.80 17.23
CA VAL A 53 5.44 10.07 15.98
C VAL A 53 4.70 11.06 15.10
N SER A 54 5.43 11.81 14.27
CA SER A 54 4.83 12.66 13.24
C SER A 54 4.25 11.82 12.08
N GLN A 55 3.29 12.40 11.34
CA GLN A 55 2.74 11.79 10.13
C GLN A 55 3.82 11.40 9.12
N GLN A 56 4.84 12.24 8.97
CA GLN A 56 5.98 11.99 8.08
C GLN A 56 6.76 10.74 8.50
N VAL A 57 7.09 10.63 9.79
CA VAL A 57 7.85 9.50 10.34
C VAL A 57 7.03 8.21 10.22
N TYR A 58 5.75 8.26 10.55
CA TYR A 58 4.84 7.12 10.42
C TYR A 58 4.77 6.64 8.96
N LEU A 59 4.57 7.56 8.00
CA LEU A 59 4.52 7.24 6.57
C LEU A 59 5.83 6.63 6.07
N THR A 60 6.99 7.13 6.56
CA THR A 60 8.31 6.58 6.23
C THR A 60 8.41 5.12 6.67
N TRP A 61 8.07 4.82 7.92
CA TRP A 61 8.11 3.45 8.44
C TRP A 61 7.09 2.53 7.77
N SER A 62 5.88 3.03 7.48
CA SER A 62 4.87 2.27 6.74
C SER A 62 5.34 1.90 5.33
N ALA A 63 5.99 2.84 4.61
CA ALA A 63 6.53 2.57 3.28
C ALA A 63 7.68 1.54 3.31
N LEU A 64 8.59 1.65 4.28
CA LEU A 64 9.67 0.67 4.48
C LEU A 64 9.12 -0.71 4.82
N LEU A 65 8.14 -0.78 5.72
CA LEU A 65 7.44 -2.01 6.05
C LEU A 65 6.77 -2.62 4.82
N GLY A 66 6.13 -1.79 3.99
CA GLY A 66 5.53 -2.24 2.72
C GLY A 66 6.53 -2.91 1.79
N VAL A 67 7.72 -2.29 1.57
CA VAL A 67 8.81 -2.89 0.77
C VAL A 67 9.24 -4.23 1.38
N LEU A 68 9.40 -4.29 2.69
CA LEU A 68 9.86 -5.50 3.40
C LEU A 68 8.84 -6.63 3.27
N LEU A 69 7.55 -6.34 3.46
CA LEU A 69 6.47 -7.32 3.34
C LEU A 69 6.31 -7.84 1.90
N VAL A 70 6.40 -6.96 0.89
CA VAL A 70 6.36 -7.39 -0.52
C VAL A 70 7.55 -8.29 -0.85
N THR A 71 8.75 -7.94 -0.36
CA THR A 71 9.94 -8.77 -0.55
C THR A 71 9.78 -10.12 0.16
N GLY A 72 9.23 -10.13 1.38
CA GLY A 72 8.91 -11.36 2.10
C GLY A 72 7.91 -12.25 1.34
N ALA A 73 6.88 -11.64 0.76
CA ALA A 73 5.91 -12.35 -0.07
C ALA A 73 6.54 -12.97 -1.33
N PHE A 74 7.55 -12.32 -1.90
CA PHE A 74 8.30 -12.85 -3.05
C PHE A 74 9.23 -14.00 -2.68
N LEU A 75 9.88 -13.92 -1.51
CA LEU A 75 10.86 -14.93 -1.06
C LEU A 75 10.23 -16.16 -0.42
N THR A 76 8.93 -16.18 -0.22
CA THR A 76 8.20 -17.26 0.46
C THR A 76 7.08 -17.78 -0.42
N GLU A 77 6.52 -18.95 -0.05
CA GLU A 77 5.46 -19.61 -0.79
C GLU A 77 4.27 -19.98 0.11
N GLY A 78 3.16 -20.34 -0.51
CA GLY A 78 1.97 -20.86 0.18
C GLY A 78 1.39 -19.87 1.19
N TYR A 79 0.99 -20.37 2.34
CA TYR A 79 0.35 -19.57 3.40
C TYR A 79 1.25 -18.47 3.97
N VAL A 80 2.57 -18.68 3.99
CA VAL A 80 3.52 -17.68 4.49
C VAL A 80 3.56 -16.46 3.58
N SER A 81 3.65 -16.68 2.27
CA SER A 81 3.58 -15.62 1.27
C SER A 81 2.26 -14.84 1.34
N VAL A 82 1.13 -15.58 1.43
CA VAL A 82 -0.20 -14.97 1.62
C VAL A 82 -0.26 -14.15 2.91
N GLY A 83 0.36 -14.62 4.00
CA GLY A 83 0.47 -13.89 5.27
C GLY A 83 1.19 -12.56 5.12
N PHE A 84 2.29 -12.50 4.37
CA PHE A 84 2.98 -11.26 4.04
C PHE A 84 2.09 -10.29 3.24
N VAL A 85 1.34 -10.79 2.24
CA VAL A 85 0.40 -9.97 1.47
C VAL A 85 -0.73 -9.46 2.36
N ALA A 86 -1.28 -10.28 3.26
CA ALA A 86 -2.30 -9.84 4.22
C ALA A 86 -1.77 -8.73 5.15
N ALA A 87 -0.53 -8.86 5.62
CA ALA A 87 0.11 -7.87 6.50
C ALA A 87 0.31 -6.50 5.83
N LEU A 88 0.31 -6.42 4.48
CA LEU A 88 0.31 -5.14 3.76
C LEU A 88 -0.88 -4.26 4.14
N GLY A 89 -2.02 -4.84 4.52
CA GLY A 89 -3.15 -4.08 5.05
C GLY A 89 -2.74 -3.20 6.23
N PHE A 90 -1.96 -3.73 7.17
CA PHE A 90 -1.44 -2.96 8.31
C PHE A 90 -0.51 -1.81 7.86
N ALA A 91 0.42 -2.08 6.94
CA ALA A 91 1.34 -1.06 6.44
C ALA A 91 0.59 0.07 5.70
N ASN A 92 -0.46 -0.27 4.95
CA ASN A 92 -1.22 0.67 4.12
C ASN A 92 -2.22 1.53 4.91
N ALA A 93 -2.71 1.06 6.06
CA ALA A 93 -3.85 1.61 6.78
C ALA A 93 -3.81 3.15 6.94
N MET A 94 -2.73 3.69 7.50
CA MET A 94 -2.64 5.13 7.79
C MET A 94 -1.88 5.93 6.74
N MET A 95 -1.53 5.33 5.60
CA MET A 95 -0.77 6.05 4.57
C MET A 95 -1.57 7.19 3.95
N TRP A 96 -2.85 6.97 3.60
CA TRP A 96 -3.68 8.04 3.04
C TRP A 96 -3.94 9.18 4.02
N PRO A 97 -4.38 8.90 5.28
CA PRO A 97 -4.49 9.93 6.32
C PRO A 97 -3.20 10.73 6.57
N ALA A 98 -2.03 10.13 6.33
CA ALA A 98 -0.75 10.83 6.44
C ALA A 98 -0.35 11.58 5.16
N ILE A 99 -0.56 10.99 3.98
CA ILE A 99 -0.22 11.58 2.68
C ILE A 99 -1.05 12.85 2.42
N PHE A 100 -2.36 12.80 2.67
CA PHE A 100 -3.27 13.89 2.30
C PHE A 100 -2.89 15.21 2.99
N PRO A 101 -2.79 15.30 4.34
CA PRO A 101 -2.40 16.53 5.00
C PRO A 101 -0.99 16.99 4.63
N LEU A 102 -0.04 16.05 4.49
CA LEU A 102 1.33 16.38 4.08
C LEU A 102 1.39 16.97 2.66
N ALA A 103 0.54 16.51 1.75
CA ALA A 103 0.53 17.00 0.37
C ALA A 103 -0.08 18.39 0.23
N ILE A 104 -1.14 18.71 0.99
CA ILE A 104 -1.84 19.99 0.89
C ILE A 104 -1.26 21.06 1.82
N GLN A 105 -0.39 20.70 2.74
CA GLN A 105 0.21 21.62 3.70
C GLN A 105 1.00 22.72 2.98
N GLY A 106 0.70 23.98 3.27
CA GLY A 106 1.40 25.15 2.74
C GLY A 106 0.93 25.62 1.36
N LEU A 107 -0.11 25.01 0.76
CA LEU A 107 -0.65 25.41 -0.54
C LEU A 107 -1.50 26.70 -0.48
N GLY A 108 -1.92 27.15 0.71
CA GLY A 108 -2.69 28.37 0.88
C GLY A 108 -3.93 28.40 -0.05
N ARG A 109 -4.04 29.39 -0.90
CA ARG A 109 -5.16 29.55 -1.87
C ARG A 109 -5.27 28.43 -2.90
N HIS A 110 -4.24 27.61 -3.06
CA HIS A 110 -4.23 26.47 -4.01
C HIS A 110 -4.62 25.14 -3.36
N THR A 111 -5.03 25.13 -2.09
CA THR A 111 -5.39 23.90 -1.37
C THR A 111 -6.52 23.13 -2.07
N GLU A 112 -7.54 23.81 -2.58
CA GLU A 112 -8.67 23.17 -3.28
C GLU A 112 -8.21 22.45 -4.54
N LEU A 113 -7.39 23.12 -5.37
CA LEU A 113 -6.84 22.54 -6.57
C LEU A 113 -5.90 21.38 -6.26
N GLY A 114 -5.03 21.54 -5.25
CA GLY A 114 -4.13 20.50 -4.80
C GLY A 114 -4.87 19.26 -4.30
N SER A 115 -5.93 19.46 -3.52
CA SER A 115 -6.80 18.38 -3.06
C SER A 115 -7.49 17.65 -4.21
N ALA A 116 -8.02 18.40 -5.19
CA ALA A 116 -8.66 17.81 -6.37
C ALA A 116 -7.66 16.95 -7.18
N LEU A 117 -6.45 17.44 -7.42
CA LEU A 117 -5.40 16.69 -8.13
C LEU A 117 -4.99 15.43 -7.35
N LEU A 118 -4.93 15.52 -6.02
CA LEU A 118 -4.59 14.38 -5.18
C LEU A 118 -5.67 13.29 -5.25
N VAL A 119 -6.94 13.69 -5.20
CA VAL A 119 -8.10 12.78 -5.35
C VAL A 119 -8.11 12.13 -6.74
N MET A 120 -7.75 12.84 -7.79
CA MET A 120 -7.60 12.24 -9.14
C MET A 120 -6.56 11.10 -9.14
N GLY A 121 -5.56 11.14 -8.25
CA GLY A 121 -4.57 10.07 -8.07
C GLY A 121 -5.16 8.72 -7.62
N ILE A 122 -6.42 8.69 -7.17
CA ILE A 122 -7.16 7.44 -6.81
C ILE A 122 -7.29 6.51 -8.03
N VAL A 123 -7.22 7.02 -9.25
CA VAL A 123 -7.21 6.21 -10.48
C VAL A 123 -6.10 5.14 -10.49
N GLY A 124 -5.04 5.34 -9.71
CA GLY A 124 -3.99 4.33 -9.50
C GLY A 124 -4.51 2.99 -9.01
N GLY A 125 -5.61 3.00 -8.24
CA GLY A 125 -6.30 1.79 -7.76
C GLY A 125 -6.93 0.95 -8.89
N ALA A 126 -7.21 1.54 -10.04
CA ALA A 126 -7.66 0.80 -11.21
C ALA A 126 -6.49 0.36 -12.12
N ILE A 127 -5.42 1.16 -12.18
CA ILE A 127 -4.29 0.92 -13.08
C ILE A 127 -3.42 -0.25 -12.59
N ILE A 128 -2.97 -0.21 -11.33
CA ILE A 128 -2.00 -1.19 -10.82
C ILE A 128 -2.57 -2.61 -10.81
N PRO A 129 -3.78 -2.89 -10.29
CA PRO A 129 -4.36 -4.23 -10.35
C PRO A 129 -4.58 -4.72 -11.79
N ARG A 130 -4.94 -3.83 -12.72
CA ARG A 130 -5.13 -4.17 -14.14
C ARG A 130 -3.81 -4.56 -14.79
N LEU A 131 -2.71 -3.85 -14.51
CA LEU A 131 -1.38 -4.21 -14.99
C LEU A 131 -0.96 -5.58 -14.45
N PHE A 132 -1.18 -5.84 -13.17
CA PHE A 132 -0.91 -7.14 -12.57
C PHE A 132 -1.70 -8.25 -13.24
N ALA A 133 -3.01 -8.06 -13.45
CA ALA A 133 -3.88 -9.05 -14.05
C ALA A 133 -3.44 -9.42 -15.50
N GLY A 134 -2.91 -8.45 -16.24
CA GLY A 134 -2.36 -8.68 -17.58
C GLY A 134 -1.01 -9.39 -17.53
N LEU A 135 -0.06 -8.85 -16.79
CA LEU A 135 1.33 -9.32 -16.79
C LEU A 135 1.51 -10.71 -16.17
N LYS A 136 0.72 -11.08 -15.16
CA LYS A 136 0.78 -12.40 -14.51
C LYS A 136 0.36 -13.57 -15.40
N GLN A 137 -0.18 -13.32 -16.60
CA GLN A 137 -0.56 -14.37 -17.53
C GLN A 137 0.68 -14.97 -18.22
N ASP A 138 1.69 -14.13 -18.48
CA ASP A 138 2.88 -14.51 -19.22
C ASP A 138 4.15 -14.57 -18.34
N HIS A 139 4.04 -14.14 -17.07
CA HIS A 139 5.16 -14.04 -16.15
C HIS A 139 4.81 -14.58 -14.76
N ASP A 140 5.81 -14.88 -13.97
CA ASP A 140 5.65 -15.29 -12.59
C ASP A 140 4.89 -14.22 -11.78
N PHE A 141 3.80 -14.64 -11.14
CA PHE A 141 2.88 -13.73 -10.47
C PHE A 141 3.51 -13.04 -9.24
N GLN A 142 4.43 -13.71 -8.53
CA GLN A 142 5.14 -13.11 -7.40
C GLN A 142 6.13 -12.06 -7.87
N LEU A 143 6.85 -12.33 -8.97
CA LEU A 143 7.77 -11.37 -9.58
C LEU A 143 7.00 -10.14 -10.09
N VAL A 144 5.88 -10.33 -10.78
CA VAL A 144 5.05 -9.21 -11.26
C VAL A 144 4.53 -8.38 -10.08
N PHE A 145 4.08 -9.03 -9.01
CA PHE A 145 3.65 -8.34 -7.79
C PHE A 145 4.77 -7.50 -7.18
N LEU A 146 5.97 -8.08 -7.03
CA LEU A 146 7.15 -7.38 -6.53
C LEU A 146 7.48 -6.14 -7.38
N LEU A 147 7.55 -6.31 -8.71
CA LEU A 147 7.93 -5.24 -9.65
C LEU A 147 6.91 -4.10 -9.72
N LEU A 148 5.64 -4.34 -9.43
CA LEU A 148 4.62 -3.31 -9.37
C LEU A 148 4.56 -2.63 -8.00
N MET A 149 4.69 -3.40 -6.92
CA MET A 149 4.50 -2.88 -5.56
C MET A 149 5.71 -2.13 -5.01
N VAL A 150 6.92 -2.64 -5.24
CA VAL A 150 8.15 -2.00 -4.73
C VAL A 150 8.33 -0.58 -5.25
N PRO A 151 8.19 -0.29 -6.56
CA PRO A 151 8.25 1.09 -7.04
C PRO A 151 7.19 2.00 -6.41
N CYS A 152 5.97 1.49 -6.15
CA CYS A 152 4.93 2.25 -5.48
C CYS A 152 5.36 2.64 -4.06
N TYR A 153 5.88 1.70 -3.27
CA TYR A 153 6.34 1.98 -1.90
C TYR A 153 7.60 2.85 -1.88
N LEU A 154 8.53 2.68 -2.81
CA LEU A 154 9.69 3.57 -2.94
C LEU A 154 9.28 5.00 -3.29
N TYR A 155 8.27 5.19 -4.13
CA TYR A 155 7.73 6.51 -4.42
C TYR A 155 7.05 7.14 -3.20
N ILE A 156 6.29 6.34 -2.41
CA ILE A 156 5.70 6.80 -1.15
C ILE A 156 6.81 7.19 -0.16
N LEU A 157 7.87 6.39 -0.07
CA LEU A 157 9.03 6.67 0.77
C LEU A 157 9.74 7.97 0.35
N PHE A 158 9.97 8.16 -0.95
CA PHE A 158 10.51 9.41 -1.47
C PHE A 158 9.63 10.60 -1.09
N PHE A 159 8.31 10.48 -1.27
CA PHE A 159 7.37 11.53 -0.87
C PHE A 159 7.44 11.81 0.64
N ALA A 160 7.48 10.79 1.48
CA ALA A 160 7.57 10.92 2.93
C ALA A 160 8.84 11.64 3.38
N VAL A 161 10.00 11.35 2.74
CA VAL A 161 11.30 11.89 3.16
C VAL A 161 11.58 13.29 2.56
N ARG A 162 11.27 13.50 1.28
CA ARG A 162 11.64 14.71 0.52
C ARG A 162 10.49 15.34 -0.25
N GLY A 163 9.66 14.54 -0.92
CA GLY A 163 8.68 15.02 -1.90
C GLY A 163 7.66 15.98 -1.31
N HIS A 164 7.22 15.76 -0.07
CA HIS A 164 6.25 16.63 0.62
C HIS A 164 6.79 18.04 0.90
N ARG A 165 8.10 18.25 0.81
CA ARG A 165 8.76 19.58 1.00
C ARG A 165 8.98 20.32 -0.31
N ALA A 166 8.75 19.70 -1.46
CA ALA A 166 8.95 20.33 -2.75
C ALA A 166 8.03 21.55 -2.91
N GLY A 167 8.59 22.67 -3.38
CA GLY A 167 7.86 23.93 -3.54
C GLY A 167 7.61 24.73 -2.26
N ARG A 168 8.23 24.36 -1.13
CA ARG A 168 8.15 25.07 0.16
C ARG A 168 9.46 25.80 0.44
N GLY A 169 9.95 26.53 -0.54
CA GLY A 169 11.11 27.44 -0.42
C GLY A 169 10.69 28.87 -0.20
#